data_16f1d569fa0ee30dd712bb15d152d63b
#
_entry.id   16f1d569fa0ee30dd712bb15d152d63b
#
_cell.length_a   1.000
_cell.length_b   1.000
_cell.length_c   1.000
_cell.angle_alpha   90.00
_cell.angle_beta   90.00
_cell.angle_gamma   90.00
#
_symmetry.space_group_name_H-M   'P 1'
#
loop_
_entity.id
_entity.type
_entity.pdbx_description
1 polymer ?
#
loop_
_entity_poly.entity_id
_entity_poly.type
_entity_poly.pdbx_seq_one_letter_code
_entity_poly.pdbx_strand_id
1 'polypeptide(L)'
;SDATTRGVVFRSVTRALGVRDAERRRDGIGGTRPELARAIADAAPLSWLPTSLLSELFVIAPQHIDRESAVLARDIARATVRASFRRFFPASAATLVPESTLSAIRSVWGRYQSWGSVSSMPVQAQETVVRITGTPKDADLCAWTAGMLEQLVVLSGGRTPIVDHEACEARGDDACLYRVSWQP
;
A
#
# COMPACT_ATOMS: atom_id res chain seq x y z
N SER A 1 6.36 -1.22 -19.97
CA SER A 1 4.97 -0.81 -19.75
C SER A 1 4.93 -0.04 -18.43
N ASP A 2 4.21 1.06 -18.42
CA ASP A 2 4.12 1.90 -17.24
C ASP A 2 3.43 1.15 -16.09
N ALA A 3 3.95 1.31 -14.87
CA ALA A 3 3.37 0.73 -13.67
C ALA A 3 1.96 1.29 -13.44
N THR A 4 0.97 0.41 -13.25
CA THR A 4 -0.41 0.82 -12.98
C THR A 4 -0.96 0.15 -11.73
N THR A 5 -1.92 0.81 -11.10
CA THR A 5 -2.60 0.39 -9.87
C THR A 5 -4.12 0.47 -10.06
N ARG A 6 -4.87 -0.44 -9.48
CA ARG A 6 -6.33 -0.46 -9.58
C ARG A 6 -6.97 0.75 -8.89
N GLY A 7 -8.01 1.31 -9.53
CA GLY A 7 -8.76 2.46 -9.03
C GLY A 7 -9.34 2.29 -7.62
N VAL A 8 -9.64 1.06 -7.21
CA VAL A 8 -10.07 0.79 -5.83
C VAL A 8 -9.04 1.19 -4.78
N VAL A 9 -7.75 1.05 -5.10
CA VAL A 9 -6.65 1.48 -4.21
C VAL A 9 -6.67 3.00 -4.07
N PHE A 10 -6.74 3.73 -5.19
CA PHE A 10 -6.85 5.20 -5.20
C PHE A 10 -8.04 5.69 -4.37
N ARG A 11 -9.20 5.08 -4.55
CA ARG A 11 -10.41 5.44 -3.77
C ARG A 11 -10.25 5.21 -2.27
N SER A 12 -9.50 4.21 -1.89
CA SER A 12 -9.21 3.93 -0.47
C SER A 12 -8.20 4.93 0.09
N VAL A 13 -7.17 5.26 -0.69
CA VAL A 13 -6.17 6.29 -0.36
C VAL A 13 -6.85 7.66 -0.20
N THR A 14 -7.66 8.10 -1.15
CA THR A 14 -8.35 9.39 -1.08
C THR A 14 -9.33 9.47 0.09
N ARG A 15 -9.97 8.35 0.43
CA ARG A 15 -10.81 8.28 1.64
C ARG A 15 -9.98 8.42 2.91
N ALA A 16 -8.85 7.74 3.00
CA ALA A 16 -7.95 7.82 4.14
C ALA A 16 -7.34 9.22 4.32
N LEU A 17 -7.10 9.92 3.22
CA LEU A 17 -6.64 11.32 3.22
C LEU A 17 -7.74 12.35 3.50
N GLY A 18 -9.00 11.95 3.61
CA GLY A 18 -10.12 12.89 3.79
C GLY A 18 -10.36 13.80 2.57
N VAL A 19 -9.85 13.45 1.39
CA VAL A 19 -9.90 14.28 0.17
C VAL A 19 -11.34 14.65 -0.22
N ARG A 20 -12.32 13.80 0.08
CA ARG A 20 -13.74 14.12 -0.17
C ARG A 20 -14.27 15.31 0.64
N ASP A 21 -13.69 15.54 1.83
CA ASP A 21 -14.03 16.74 2.61
C ASP A 21 -13.25 17.97 2.13
N ALA A 22 -12.12 17.76 1.46
CA ALA A 22 -11.30 18.81 0.87
C ALA A 22 -11.88 19.41 -0.41
N GLU A 23 -12.74 18.68 -1.15
CA GLU A 23 -13.53 19.27 -2.26
C GLU A 23 -14.46 20.38 -1.76
N ARG A 24 -14.88 20.32 -0.50
CA ARG A 24 -15.65 21.37 0.17
C ARG A 24 -14.78 22.50 0.73
N ARG A 25 -13.48 22.27 0.92
CA ARG A 25 -12.51 23.30 1.34
C ARG A 25 -11.70 23.69 0.12
N ARG A 26 -11.89 24.91 -0.37
CA ARG A 26 -11.20 25.48 -1.56
C ARG A 26 -9.67 25.38 -1.54
N ASP A 27 -9.06 24.97 -0.43
CA ASP A 27 -7.62 24.92 -0.18
C ASP A 27 -7.04 23.49 -0.16
N GLY A 28 -7.79 22.48 -0.62
CA GLY A 28 -7.36 21.08 -0.63
C GLY A 28 -6.55 20.69 -1.89
N ILE A 29 -6.20 19.40 -1.98
CA ILE A 29 -5.46 18.81 -3.13
C ILE A 29 -6.08 19.21 -4.48
N GLY A 30 -7.40 19.38 -4.56
CA GLY A 30 -8.12 19.84 -5.75
C GLY A 30 -7.78 21.25 -6.20
N GLY A 31 -7.34 22.13 -5.28
CA GLY A 31 -6.89 23.49 -5.61
C GLY A 31 -5.46 23.51 -6.19
N THR A 32 -4.61 22.59 -5.73
CA THR A 32 -3.20 22.53 -6.14
C THR A 32 -2.99 21.72 -7.42
N ARG A 33 -3.73 20.64 -7.61
CA ARG A 33 -3.62 19.72 -8.75
C ARG A 33 -5.01 19.22 -9.20
N PRO A 34 -5.78 20.05 -9.91
CA PRO A 34 -7.16 19.73 -10.31
C PRO A 34 -7.24 18.51 -11.24
N GLU A 35 -6.24 18.27 -12.07
CA GLU A 35 -6.16 17.10 -12.95
C GLU A 35 -6.02 15.79 -12.15
N LEU A 36 -5.23 15.79 -11.08
CA LEU A 36 -5.06 14.66 -10.18
C LEU A 36 -6.37 14.36 -9.43
N ALA A 37 -6.99 15.39 -8.86
CA ALA A 37 -8.27 15.27 -8.17
C ALA A 37 -9.37 14.70 -9.10
N ARG A 38 -9.39 15.15 -10.35
CA ARG A 38 -10.32 14.68 -11.38
C ARG A 38 -10.05 13.22 -11.76
N ALA A 39 -8.79 12.87 -12.05
CA ALA A 39 -8.41 11.49 -12.38
C ALA A 39 -8.81 10.49 -11.28
N ILE A 40 -8.71 10.91 -10.02
CA ILE A 40 -9.08 10.08 -8.88
C ILE A 40 -10.60 10.00 -8.70
N ALA A 41 -11.32 11.12 -8.86
CA ALA A 41 -12.77 11.16 -8.74
C ALA A 41 -13.46 10.29 -9.82
N ASP A 42 -12.92 10.31 -11.04
CA ASP A 42 -13.42 9.56 -12.19
C ASP A 42 -12.96 8.10 -12.20
N ALA A 43 -12.04 7.72 -11.31
CA ALA A 43 -11.50 6.37 -11.26
C ALA A 43 -12.56 5.33 -10.92
N ALA A 44 -12.95 4.52 -11.90
CA ALA A 44 -13.76 3.34 -11.63
C ALA A 44 -12.96 2.34 -10.75
N PRO A 45 -13.59 1.58 -9.84
CA PRO A 45 -12.88 0.67 -8.94
C PRO A 45 -11.98 -0.35 -9.64
N LEU A 46 -12.38 -0.77 -10.84
CA LEU A 46 -11.66 -1.77 -11.65
C LEU A 46 -10.80 -1.17 -12.76
N SER A 47 -10.76 0.15 -12.92
CA SER A 47 -9.86 0.79 -13.89
C SER A 47 -8.39 0.66 -13.43
N TRP A 48 -7.49 0.69 -14.41
CA TRP A 48 -6.06 0.78 -14.17
C TRP A 48 -5.62 2.24 -14.32
N LEU A 49 -4.94 2.78 -13.33
CA LEU A 49 -4.41 4.14 -13.32
C LEU A 49 -2.89 4.12 -13.16
N PRO A 50 -2.15 5.08 -13.71
CA PRO A 50 -0.72 5.19 -13.47
C PRO A 50 -0.38 5.20 -11.97
N THR A 51 0.55 4.34 -11.55
CA THR A 51 0.98 4.27 -10.15
C THR A 51 1.65 5.56 -9.69
N SER A 52 2.26 6.32 -10.61
CA SER A 52 2.84 7.64 -10.34
C SER A 52 1.84 8.62 -9.70
N LEU A 53 0.56 8.49 -9.99
CA LEU A 53 -0.48 9.31 -9.34
C LEU A 53 -0.58 9.03 -7.82
N LEU A 54 -0.26 7.81 -7.35
CA LEU A 54 -0.16 7.55 -5.90
C LEU A 54 1.03 8.27 -5.28
N SER A 55 2.18 8.21 -5.95
CA SER A 55 3.39 8.93 -5.52
C SER A 55 3.12 10.43 -5.44
N GLU A 56 2.44 11.00 -6.44
CA GLU A 56 2.05 12.41 -6.41
C GLU A 56 1.14 12.74 -5.21
N LEU A 57 0.19 11.87 -4.89
CA LEU A 57 -0.67 12.04 -3.70
C LEU A 57 0.13 12.06 -2.40
N PHE A 58 1.11 11.17 -2.27
CA PHE A 58 1.96 11.11 -1.07
C PHE A 58 2.88 12.34 -0.93
N VAL A 59 3.28 12.95 -2.03
CA VAL A 59 4.09 14.18 -2.03
C VAL A 59 3.24 15.42 -1.71
N ILE A 60 2.02 15.50 -2.24
CA ILE A 60 1.17 16.69 -2.09
C ILE A 60 0.48 16.70 -0.71
N ALA A 61 0.03 15.55 -0.24
CA ALA A 61 -0.72 15.46 1.02
C ALA A 61 0.04 15.97 2.25
N PRO A 62 1.38 15.73 2.42
CA PRO A 62 2.14 16.26 3.54
C PRO A 62 2.18 17.77 3.62
N GLN A 63 2.11 18.48 2.49
CA GLN A 63 2.07 19.95 2.47
C GLN A 63 0.85 20.52 3.19
N HIS A 64 -0.18 19.70 3.38
CA HIS A 64 -1.44 20.05 4.06
C HIS A 64 -1.58 19.37 5.44
N ILE A 65 -0.70 18.43 5.79
CA ILE A 65 -0.81 17.55 6.95
C ILE A 65 0.57 17.47 7.60
N ASP A 66 1.22 18.35 8.04
CA ASP A 66 2.51 18.38 8.79
C ASP A 66 3.08 16.97 9.17
N ARG A 67 3.34 16.14 8.15
CA ARG A 67 3.91 14.79 8.25
C ARG A 67 4.83 14.51 7.08
N GLU A 68 5.88 13.73 7.31
CA GLU A 68 6.74 13.20 6.24
C GLU A 68 5.94 12.28 5.29
N SER A 69 6.21 12.37 3.99
CA SER A 69 5.50 11.60 2.94
C SER A 69 5.54 10.09 3.18
N ALA A 70 6.68 9.55 3.58
CA ALA A 70 6.85 8.13 3.87
C ALA A 70 6.00 7.66 5.07
N VAL A 71 5.92 8.46 6.14
CA VAL A 71 5.08 8.18 7.31
C VAL A 71 3.62 8.18 6.91
N LEU A 72 3.21 9.19 6.13
CA LEU A 72 1.86 9.30 5.63
C LEU A 72 1.49 8.13 4.71
N ALA A 73 2.37 7.76 3.75
CA ALA A 73 2.18 6.64 2.86
C ALA A 73 1.95 5.32 3.64
N ARG A 74 2.74 5.10 4.69
CA ARG A 74 2.63 3.93 5.58
C ARG A 74 1.29 3.90 6.33
N ASP A 75 0.85 5.03 6.89
CA ASP A 75 -0.43 5.14 7.60
C ASP A 75 -1.63 4.95 6.67
N ILE A 76 -1.57 5.53 5.47
CA ILE A 76 -2.61 5.38 4.45
C ILE A 76 -2.70 3.93 4.00
N ALA A 77 -1.57 3.22 3.83
CA ALA A 77 -1.55 1.82 3.49
C ALA A 77 -2.28 0.97 4.53
N ARG A 78 -2.01 1.21 5.82
CA ARG A 78 -2.71 0.53 6.93
C ARG A 78 -4.23 0.77 6.87
N ALA A 79 -4.66 2.01 6.67
CA ALA A 79 -6.07 2.35 6.54
C ALA A 79 -6.72 1.70 5.30
N THR A 80 -6.02 1.68 4.17
CA THR A 80 -6.47 1.07 2.92
C THR A 80 -6.67 -0.44 3.08
N VAL A 81 -5.71 -1.13 3.65
CA VAL A 81 -5.79 -2.59 3.87
C VAL A 81 -6.89 -2.91 4.87
N ARG A 82 -7.01 -2.16 5.96
CA ARG A 82 -8.10 -2.33 6.95
C ARG A 82 -9.48 -2.23 6.30
N ALA A 83 -9.69 -1.24 5.44
CA ALA A 83 -10.96 -1.03 4.74
C ALA A 83 -11.26 -2.10 3.69
N SER A 84 -10.24 -2.76 3.16
CA SER A 84 -10.35 -3.65 2.00
C SER A 84 -10.08 -5.12 2.30
N PHE A 85 -9.61 -5.45 3.50
CA PHE A 85 -9.12 -6.79 3.87
C PHE A 85 -10.12 -7.91 3.54
N ARG A 86 -11.38 -7.75 3.95
CA ARG A 86 -12.44 -8.74 3.68
C ARG A 86 -12.73 -8.95 2.19
N ARG A 87 -12.42 -7.95 1.36
CA ARG A 87 -12.54 -8.04 -0.10
C ARG A 87 -11.38 -8.84 -0.70
N PHE A 88 -10.18 -8.71 -0.13
CA PHE A 88 -8.99 -9.43 -0.57
C PHE A 88 -9.00 -10.90 -0.10
N PHE A 89 -9.55 -11.13 1.09
CA PHE A 89 -9.60 -12.43 1.78
C PHE A 89 -11.04 -12.72 2.24
N PRO A 90 -11.97 -13.09 1.31
CA PRO A 90 -13.41 -13.04 1.59
C PRO A 90 -13.89 -14.11 2.59
N ALA A 91 -13.55 -15.37 2.43
CA ALA A 91 -14.21 -16.44 3.16
C ALA A 91 -13.38 -17.05 4.32
N SER A 92 -12.09 -16.83 4.30
CA SER A 92 -11.13 -17.44 5.23
C SER A 92 -10.64 -16.48 6.30
N ALA A 93 -11.21 -15.28 6.38
CA ALA A 93 -10.72 -14.23 7.28
C ALA A 93 -10.73 -14.65 8.77
N ALA A 94 -11.61 -15.56 9.17
CA ALA A 94 -11.69 -16.04 10.55
C ALA A 94 -10.62 -17.10 10.92
N THR A 95 -9.94 -17.67 9.93
CA THR A 95 -8.92 -18.72 10.11
C THR A 95 -7.55 -18.32 9.57
N LEU A 96 -7.42 -17.08 9.08
CA LEU A 96 -6.15 -16.58 8.58
C LEU A 96 -5.17 -16.36 9.73
N VAL A 97 -3.97 -16.90 9.55
CA VAL A 97 -2.80 -16.57 10.38
C VAL A 97 -1.82 -15.75 9.53
N PRO A 98 -0.94 -14.95 10.17
CA PRO A 98 -0.04 -14.06 9.42
C PRO A 98 0.77 -14.78 8.34
N GLU A 99 1.29 -15.97 8.62
CA GLU A 99 2.09 -16.76 7.67
C GLU A 99 1.31 -17.07 6.38
N SER A 100 0.07 -17.56 6.53
CA SER A 100 -0.78 -17.89 5.38
C SER A 100 -1.22 -16.63 4.62
N THR A 101 -1.47 -15.54 5.32
CA THR A 101 -1.84 -14.24 4.72
C THR A 101 -0.69 -13.66 3.90
N LEU A 102 0.53 -13.65 4.46
CA LEU A 102 1.73 -13.19 3.75
C LEU A 102 2.05 -14.08 2.56
N SER A 103 1.87 -15.40 2.66
CA SER A 103 2.04 -16.33 1.54
C SER A 103 1.02 -16.08 0.42
N ALA A 104 -0.20 -15.71 0.75
CA ALA A 104 -1.25 -15.43 -0.21
C ALA A 104 -1.10 -14.10 -0.96
N ILE A 105 -0.21 -13.18 -0.50
CA ILE A 105 0.03 -11.88 -1.16
C ILE A 105 0.32 -12.06 -2.65
N ARG A 106 1.12 -13.07 -3.03
CA ARG A 106 1.45 -13.35 -4.43
C ARG A 106 0.22 -13.48 -5.31
N SER A 107 -0.82 -14.18 -4.85
CA SER A 107 -2.05 -14.40 -5.63
C SER A 107 -2.96 -13.18 -5.67
N VAL A 108 -2.83 -12.30 -4.69
CA VAL A 108 -3.64 -11.08 -4.58
C VAL A 108 -2.98 -9.90 -5.31
N TRP A 109 -1.65 -9.82 -5.31
CA TRP A 109 -0.90 -8.67 -5.83
C TRP A 109 -1.30 -8.29 -7.25
N GLY A 110 -1.23 -9.22 -8.20
CA GLY A 110 -1.54 -8.97 -9.61
C GLY A 110 -2.98 -8.56 -9.91
N ARG A 111 -3.88 -8.66 -8.94
CA ARG A 111 -5.26 -8.14 -9.07
C ARG A 111 -5.35 -6.63 -8.87
N TYR A 112 -4.36 -6.03 -8.20
CA TYR A 112 -4.36 -4.62 -7.79
C TYR A 112 -3.19 -3.82 -8.33
N GLN A 113 -2.09 -4.49 -8.63
CA GLN A 113 -0.85 -3.90 -9.14
C GLN A 113 -0.46 -4.59 -10.44
N SER A 114 -0.12 -3.82 -11.47
CA SER A 114 0.42 -4.36 -12.74
C SER A 114 1.94 -4.48 -12.71
N TRP A 115 2.57 -4.02 -11.64
CA TRP A 115 4.02 -4.01 -11.45
C TRP A 115 4.43 -4.96 -10.33
N GLY A 116 5.67 -5.36 -10.38
CA GLY A 116 6.31 -6.18 -9.37
C GLY A 116 5.91 -7.65 -9.41
N SER A 117 6.85 -8.49 -9.08
CA SER A 117 6.65 -9.90 -8.78
C SER A 117 6.91 -10.12 -7.30
N VAL A 118 5.94 -10.68 -6.59
CA VAL A 118 5.98 -10.86 -5.13
C VAL A 118 6.19 -12.32 -4.80
N SER A 119 7.10 -12.58 -3.88
CA SER A 119 7.29 -13.88 -3.24
C SER A 119 7.44 -13.70 -1.73
N SER A 120 7.10 -14.72 -0.97
CA SER A 120 7.26 -14.75 0.48
C SER A 120 7.94 -16.04 0.89
N MET A 121 8.81 -15.97 1.87
CA MET A 121 9.56 -17.09 2.41
C MET A 121 9.51 -17.02 3.94
N PRO A 122 8.85 -17.97 4.60
CA PRO A 122 8.96 -18.12 6.05
C PRO A 122 10.44 -18.35 6.44
N VAL A 123 10.89 -17.66 7.46
CA VAL A 123 12.28 -17.79 7.99
C VAL A 123 12.26 -18.61 9.26
N GLN A 124 11.39 -18.26 10.17
CA GLN A 124 11.14 -18.96 11.44
C GLN A 124 9.70 -18.68 11.90
N ALA A 125 9.32 -19.21 13.06
CA ALA A 125 8.03 -18.91 13.65
C ALA A 125 7.88 -17.39 13.83
N GLN A 126 6.74 -16.84 13.42
CA GLN A 126 6.40 -15.40 13.47
C GLN A 126 7.37 -14.50 12.69
N GLU A 127 8.05 -15.05 11.66
CA GLU A 127 8.91 -14.26 10.79
C GLU A 127 8.83 -14.73 9.34
N THR A 128 8.66 -13.78 8.43
CA THR A 128 8.59 -14.02 6.98
C THR A 128 9.35 -12.92 6.24
N VAL A 129 10.12 -13.28 5.22
CA VAL A 129 10.69 -12.32 4.28
C VAL A 129 9.78 -12.23 3.05
N VAL A 130 9.33 -11.02 2.75
CA VAL A 130 8.61 -10.70 1.51
C VAL A 130 9.58 -10.04 0.55
N ARG A 131 9.74 -10.61 -0.64
CA ARG A 131 10.59 -10.11 -1.70
C ARG A 131 9.73 -9.60 -2.85
N ILE A 132 10.00 -8.38 -3.33
CA ILE A 132 9.33 -7.77 -4.47
C ILE A 132 10.39 -7.32 -5.47
N THR A 133 10.23 -7.69 -6.75
CA THR A 133 11.08 -7.26 -7.85
C THR A 133 10.27 -6.50 -8.90
N GLY A 134 10.91 -5.59 -9.63
CA GLY A 134 10.25 -4.77 -10.66
C GLY A 134 9.32 -3.73 -10.05
N THR A 135 9.73 -3.14 -8.93
CA THR A 135 8.97 -2.06 -8.28
C THR A 135 9.21 -0.73 -9.01
N PRO A 136 8.23 0.20 -9.00
CA PRO A 136 8.55 1.60 -9.27
C PRO A 136 9.60 2.06 -8.25
N LYS A 137 10.65 2.73 -8.73
CA LYS A 137 11.77 3.18 -7.87
C LYS A 137 11.36 4.40 -7.05
N ASP A 138 10.45 4.22 -6.10
CA ASP A 138 9.82 5.27 -5.30
C ASP A 138 9.82 4.87 -3.82
N ALA A 139 10.42 5.72 -2.99
CA ALA A 139 10.56 5.48 -1.55
C ALA A 139 9.20 5.50 -0.81
N ASP A 140 8.27 6.34 -1.25
CA ASP A 140 6.95 6.44 -0.62
C ASP A 140 6.11 5.20 -0.92
N LEU A 141 6.23 4.61 -2.12
CA LEU A 141 5.62 3.33 -2.45
C LEU A 141 6.24 2.17 -1.64
N CYS A 142 7.53 2.25 -1.35
CA CYS A 142 8.18 1.29 -0.45
C CYS A 142 7.62 1.41 0.99
N ALA A 143 7.46 2.63 1.50
CA ALA A 143 6.86 2.88 2.81
C ALA A 143 5.38 2.43 2.84
N TRP A 144 4.63 2.70 1.77
CA TRP A 144 3.26 2.21 1.61
C TRP A 144 3.19 0.69 1.66
N THR A 145 4.12 0.00 0.98
CA THR A 145 4.20 -1.47 1.00
C THR A 145 4.47 -1.99 2.42
N ALA A 146 5.39 -1.36 3.16
CA ALA A 146 5.65 -1.73 4.56
C ALA A 146 4.41 -1.60 5.43
N GLY A 147 3.67 -0.49 5.33
CA GLY A 147 2.42 -0.28 6.07
C GLY A 147 1.32 -1.28 5.70
N MET A 148 1.26 -1.69 4.43
CA MET A 148 0.37 -2.75 3.97
C MET A 148 0.70 -4.09 4.65
N LEU A 149 1.97 -4.50 4.68
CA LEU A 149 2.42 -5.75 5.30
C LEU A 149 2.12 -5.77 6.80
N GLU A 150 2.38 -4.67 7.51
CA GLU A 150 2.02 -4.53 8.93
C GLU A 150 0.54 -4.77 9.18
N GLN A 151 -0.31 -4.11 8.40
CA GLN A 151 -1.75 -4.22 8.59
C GLN A 151 -2.29 -5.60 8.23
N LEU A 152 -1.71 -6.28 7.26
CA LEU A 152 -2.05 -7.66 6.93
C LEU A 152 -1.77 -8.59 8.13
N VAL A 153 -0.63 -8.44 8.79
CA VAL A 153 -0.28 -9.19 10.00
C VAL A 153 -1.31 -8.94 11.11
N VAL A 154 -1.64 -7.67 11.39
CA VAL A 154 -2.63 -7.33 12.43
C VAL A 154 -3.99 -7.96 12.14
N LEU A 155 -4.46 -7.88 10.91
CA LEU A 155 -5.79 -8.38 10.53
C LEU A 155 -5.88 -9.90 10.45
N SER A 156 -4.74 -10.58 10.43
CA SER A 156 -4.64 -12.05 10.50
C SER A 156 -4.24 -12.58 11.88
N GLY A 157 -4.31 -11.74 12.90
CA GLY A 157 -4.18 -12.14 14.30
C GLY A 157 -2.79 -11.95 14.93
N GLY A 158 -1.80 -11.50 14.15
CA GLY A 158 -0.48 -11.16 14.70
C GLY A 158 -0.51 -9.83 15.45
N ARG A 159 0.29 -9.73 16.50
CA ARG A 159 0.43 -8.53 17.33
C ARG A 159 1.79 -7.86 17.12
N THR A 160 1.86 -6.56 17.37
CA THR A 160 3.12 -5.78 17.31
C THR A 160 3.97 -6.07 16.06
N PRO A 161 3.42 -5.95 14.83
CA PRO A 161 4.20 -6.22 13.63
C PRO A 161 5.37 -5.24 13.52
N ILE A 162 6.53 -5.77 13.14
CA ILE A 162 7.71 -5.00 12.76
C ILE A 162 8.03 -5.35 11.31
N VAL A 163 8.17 -4.33 10.48
CA VAL A 163 8.56 -4.49 9.08
C VAL A 163 9.85 -3.71 8.84
N ASP A 164 10.95 -4.45 8.67
CA ASP A 164 12.25 -3.91 8.31
C ASP A 164 12.45 -3.99 6.81
N HIS A 165 12.70 -2.85 6.15
CA HIS A 165 12.99 -2.76 4.73
C HIS A 165 14.49 -2.89 4.49
N GLU A 166 14.97 -4.12 4.34
CA GLU A 166 16.40 -4.48 4.33
C GLU A 166 17.10 -4.09 3.01
N ALA A 167 16.42 -4.29 1.87
CA ALA A 167 16.93 -3.94 0.54
C ALA A 167 15.85 -3.19 -0.27
N CYS A 168 16.26 -2.34 -1.23
CA CYS A 168 15.34 -1.50 -1.98
C CYS A 168 15.85 -1.22 -3.39
N GLU A 169 15.05 -1.56 -4.41
CA GLU A 169 15.35 -1.24 -5.81
C GLU A 169 15.54 0.26 -6.06
N ALA A 170 14.87 1.13 -5.28
CA ALA A 170 15.07 2.58 -5.35
C ALA A 170 16.45 3.01 -4.82
N ARG A 171 17.13 2.19 -4.02
CA ARG A 171 18.50 2.39 -3.53
C ARG A 171 19.55 1.68 -4.38
N GLY A 172 19.13 0.95 -5.43
CA GLY A 172 20.03 0.24 -6.33
C GLY A 172 20.17 -1.26 -6.06
N ASP A 173 19.42 -1.81 -5.09
CA ASP A 173 19.38 -3.25 -4.86
C ASP A 173 18.58 -3.98 -5.96
N ASP A 174 18.77 -5.30 -6.10
CA ASP A 174 18.09 -6.13 -7.11
C ASP A 174 16.60 -6.40 -6.78
N ALA A 175 16.18 -6.12 -5.57
CA ALA A 175 14.82 -6.32 -5.09
C ALA A 175 14.54 -5.45 -3.85
N CYS A 176 13.26 -5.21 -3.58
CA CYS A 176 12.83 -4.77 -2.26
C CYS A 176 12.63 -5.99 -1.36
N LEU A 177 13.32 -6.03 -0.21
CA LEU A 177 13.19 -7.07 0.80
C LEU A 177 12.59 -6.49 2.08
N TYR A 178 11.51 -7.09 2.52
CA TYR A 178 10.82 -6.73 3.76
C TYR A 178 10.87 -7.92 4.72
N ARG A 179 11.61 -7.78 5.80
CA ARG A 179 11.56 -8.73 6.91
C ARG A 179 10.39 -8.37 7.80
N VAL A 180 9.42 -9.27 7.91
CA VAL A 180 8.18 -9.08 8.65
C VAL A 180 8.18 -10.01 9.84
N SER A 181 8.15 -9.46 11.04
CA SER A 181 8.07 -10.22 12.30
C SER A 181 6.89 -9.74 13.14
N TRP A 182 6.39 -10.60 14.03
CA TRP A 182 5.23 -10.29 14.88
C TRP A 182 5.23 -11.14 16.15
N GLN A 183 4.39 -10.78 17.10
CA GLN A 183 4.06 -11.59 18.26
C GLN A 183 2.77 -12.39 18.00
N PRO A 184 2.65 -13.61 18.56
CA PRO A 184 1.45 -14.44 18.41
C PRO A 184 0.23 -13.84 19.10
#